data_ed516f7e486c85bb7cc164080c4d5a4f
#
_entry.id   ed516f7e486c85bb7cc164080c4d5a4f
#
_cell.length_a   1.000
_cell.length_b   1.000
_cell.length_c   1.000
_cell.angle_alpha   90.00
_cell.angle_beta   90.00
_cell.angle_gamma   90.00
#
_symmetry.space_group_name_H-M   'P 1'
#
loop_
_entity.id
_entity.type
_entity.pdbx_description
1 polymer ?
#
loop_
_entity_poly.entity_id
_entity_poly.type
_entity_poly.pdbx_seq_one_letter_code
_entity_poly.pdbx_strand_id
1 'polypeptide(L)'
;MLSVGDGDTIRVSSPSGTTKTTVRLACIDAPETSQAPYGNEARKALQADLPIGTEVSLRTKATDRYGRTVAEVLKGTTNINQALVAAGVAFVYWQYIDGCDRETYSRLENEARLKSLGIWQVPGGIQRPWDYRRGRKSGSSSNNQSNSSSKPGYSDSRYRCKQIGSWAKAQELLKQGHTYLDRDGDGEACKSLR
;
A
#
# COMPACT_ATOMS: atom_id res chain seq x y z
N MET A 1 -3.19 -23.02 2.77
CA MET A 1 -2.80 -21.84 3.59
C MET A 1 -2.39 -22.29 5.00
N LEU A 2 -1.23 -21.87 5.50
CA LEU A 2 -0.70 -22.27 6.81
C LEU A 2 -0.84 -21.18 7.88
N SER A 3 -0.50 -19.95 7.53
CA SER A 3 -0.58 -18.81 8.47
C SER A 3 -0.56 -17.49 7.75
N VAL A 4 -1.07 -16.44 8.43
CA VAL A 4 -0.95 -15.03 8.05
C VAL A 4 0.12 -14.39 8.94
N GLY A 5 1.12 -13.77 8.33
CA GLY A 5 2.18 -13.03 9.04
C GLY A 5 1.68 -11.64 9.48
N ASP A 6 1.48 -10.78 8.51
CA ASP A 6 0.97 -9.42 8.63
C ASP A 6 -0.17 -9.18 7.61
N GLY A 7 -0.48 -7.93 7.29
CA GLY A 7 -1.60 -7.59 6.39
C GLY A 7 -1.38 -7.96 4.91
N ASP A 8 -0.19 -8.39 4.51
CA ASP A 8 0.14 -8.73 3.12
C ASP A 8 1.17 -9.86 2.96
N THR A 9 1.36 -10.66 4.00
CA THR A 9 2.29 -11.81 3.97
C THR A 9 1.61 -13.05 4.52
N ILE A 10 1.64 -14.13 3.74
CA ILE A 10 1.10 -15.44 4.13
C ILE A 10 2.15 -16.53 3.99
N ARG A 11 1.89 -17.68 4.62
CA ARG A 11 2.64 -18.92 4.41
C ARG A 11 1.72 -19.98 3.86
N VAL A 12 2.17 -20.66 2.83
CA VAL A 12 1.43 -21.75 2.17
C VAL A 12 2.29 -23.01 2.13
N SER A 13 1.65 -24.16 1.98
CA SER A 13 2.33 -25.42 1.62
C SER A 13 1.97 -25.83 0.21
N SER A 14 2.88 -26.58 -0.43
CA SER A 14 2.54 -27.32 -1.66
C SER A 14 1.39 -28.31 -1.41
N PRO A 15 0.68 -28.75 -2.45
CA PRO A 15 -0.36 -29.78 -2.31
C PRO A 15 0.16 -31.06 -1.63
N SER A 16 1.42 -31.44 -1.88
CA SER A 16 2.09 -32.57 -1.21
C SER A 16 2.45 -32.31 0.26
N GLY A 17 2.31 -31.08 0.75
CA GLY A 17 2.71 -30.70 2.10
C GLY A 17 4.22 -30.56 2.34
N THR A 18 5.06 -30.93 1.37
CA THR A 18 6.52 -31.03 1.53
C THR A 18 7.22 -29.67 1.50
N THR A 19 6.73 -28.74 0.69
CA THR A 19 7.34 -27.42 0.54
C THR A 19 6.48 -26.34 1.21
N LYS A 20 7.14 -25.54 2.06
CA LYS A 20 6.52 -24.37 2.71
C LYS A 20 7.08 -23.10 2.07
N THR A 21 6.20 -22.22 1.60
CA THR A 21 6.56 -20.98 0.90
C THR A 21 5.99 -19.78 1.63
N THR A 22 6.82 -18.76 1.83
CA THR A 22 6.35 -17.43 2.29
C THR A 22 6.00 -16.61 1.06
N VAL A 23 4.77 -16.11 1.03
CA VAL A 23 4.23 -15.31 -0.08
C VAL A 23 3.99 -13.89 0.40
N ARG A 24 4.60 -12.92 -0.28
CA ARG A 24 4.30 -11.49 -0.19
C ARG A 24 3.26 -11.16 -1.24
N LEU A 25 2.13 -10.61 -0.83
CA LEU A 25 1.08 -10.21 -1.77
C LEU A 25 1.60 -9.11 -2.70
N ALA A 26 1.54 -9.36 -4.00
CA ALA A 26 2.03 -8.45 -5.04
C ALA A 26 1.17 -7.20 -5.17
N CYS A 27 1.78 -6.10 -5.64
CA CYS A 27 1.10 -4.87 -6.08
C CYS A 27 0.36 -4.10 -4.98
N ILE A 28 0.43 -4.55 -3.74
CA ILE A 28 -0.14 -3.89 -2.56
C ILE A 28 0.89 -3.76 -1.44
N ASP A 29 0.62 -2.86 -0.50
CA ASP A 29 1.40 -2.71 0.73
C ASP A 29 0.43 -2.43 1.89
N ALA A 30 0.34 -3.34 2.85
CA ALA A 30 -0.51 -3.19 4.01
C ALA A 30 0.22 -2.43 5.13
N PRO A 31 -0.53 -1.74 6.00
CA PRO A 31 0.05 -1.13 7.19
C PRO A 31 0.84 -2.13 8.02
N GLU A 32 2.00 -1.72 8.51
CA GLU A 32 2.80 -2.49 9.44
C GLU A 32 2.00 -2.79 10.72
N THR A 33 2.23 -3.92 11.36
CA THR A 33 1.56 -4.26 12.64
C THR A 33 1.74 -3.18 13.72
N SER A 34 2.83 -2.43 13.63
CA SER A 34 3.12 -1.29 14.51
C SER A 34 2.41 0.02 14.12
N GLN A 35 1.72 0.08 12.99
CA GLN A 35 0.83 1.17 12.61
C GLN A 35 -0.59 0.91 13.15
N ALA A 36 -0.74 0.90 14.48
CA ALA A 36 -2.02 0.63 15.13
C ALA A 36 -3.06 1.74 14.84
N PRO A 37 -4.35 1.37 14.68
CA PRO A 37 -4.91 0.02 14.70
C PRO A 37 -4.80 -0.71 13.36
N TYR A 38 -4.47 -0.01 12.28
CA TYR A 38 -4.62 -0.39 10.88
C TYR A 38 -3.84 -1.66 10.48
N GLY A 39 -2.63 -1.85 11.01
CA GLY A 39 -1.85 -3.07 10.74
C GLY A 39 -2.52 -4.33 11.26
N ASN A 40 -3.13 -4.25 12.46
CA ASN A 40 -3.88 -5.36 13.02
C ASN A 40 -5.21 -5.59 12.26
N GLU A 41 -5.86 -4.53 11.79
CA GLU A 41 -7.08 -4.62 10.98
C GLU A 41 -6.79 -5.27 9.63
N ALA A 42 -5.73 -4.88 8.94
CA ALA A 42 -5.29 -5.50 7.70
C ALA A 42 -4.98 -6.99 7.87
N ARG A 43 -4.27 -7.35 8.95
CA ARG A 43 -3.99 -8.74 9.27
C ARG A 43 -5.27 -9.55 9.53
N LYS A 44 -6.22 -9.00 10.30
CA LYS A 44 -7.51 -9.66 10.58
C LYS A 44 -8.33 -9.83 9.30
N ALA A 45 -8.37 -8.84 8.43
CA ALA A 45 -9.05 -8.93 7.14
C ALA A 45 -8.46 -10.07 6.29
N LEU A 46 -7.13 -10.12 6.17
CA LEU A 46 -6.47 -11.20 5.42
C LEU A 46 -6.73 -12.59 6.06
N GLN A 47 -6.79 -12.69 7.39
CA GLN A 47 -7.15 -13.92 8.10
C GLN A 47 -8.61 -14.35 7.84
N ALA A 48 -9.53 -13.39 7.74
CA ALA A 48 -10.94 -13.65 7.42
C ALA A 48 -11.11 -14.15 5.98
N ASP A 49 -10.40 -13.51 5.03
CA ASP A 49 -10.42 -13.91 3.62
C ASP A 49 -9.76 -15.28 3.40
N LEU A 50 -8.69 -15.56 4.14
CA LEU A 50 -7.87 -16.77 4.03
C LEU A 50 -7.74 -17.51 5.37
N PRO A 51 -8.79 -18.18 5.85
CA PRO A 51 -8.68 -19.09 7.00
C PRO A 51 -7.61 -20.18 6.79
N ILE A 52 -7.03 -20.68 7.87
CA ILE A 52 -6.07 -21.79 7.81
C ILE A 52 -6.73 -22.98 7.10
N GLY A 53 -5.97 -23.66 6.24
CA GLY A 53 -6.47 -24.74 5.40
C GLY A 53 -7.05 -24.31 4.06
N THR A 54 -7.32 -23.00 3.85
CA THR A 54 -7.81 -22.52 2.55
C THR A 54 -6.83 -22.89 1.43
N GLU A 55 -7.36 -23.45 0.37
CA GLU A 55 -6.63 -23.65 -0.89
C GLU A 55 -6.53 -22.34 -1.66
N VAL A 56 -5.34 -22.05 -2.16
CA VAL A 56 -5.07 -20.83 -2.94
C VAL A 56 -4.23 -21.14 -4.17
N SER A 57 -4.46 -20.40 -5.23
CA SER A 57 -3.61 -20.36 -6.42
C SER A 57 -2.74 -19.11 -6.38
N LEU A 58 -1.51 -19.21 -6.86
CA LEU A 58 -0.55 -18.11 -6.89
C LEU A 58 -0.25 -17.68 -8.33
N ARG A 59 -0.51 -16.42 -8.65
CA ARG A 59 0.01 -15.78 -9.86
C ARG A 59 1.33 -15.11 -9.52
N THR A 60 2.42 -15.88 -9.59
CA THR A 60 3.77 -15.41 -9.23
C THR A 60 4.23 -14.31 -10.18
N LYS A 61 4.77 -13.24 -9.61
CA LYS A 61 5.34 -12.09 -10.33
C LYS A 61 6.88 -12.08 -10.22
N ALA A 62 7.40 -12.34 -9.02
CA ALA A 62 8.84 -12.27 -8.73
C ALA A 62 9.21 -13.09 -7.50
N THR A 63 10.50 -13.14 -7.23
CA THR A 63 11.04 -13.48 -5.90
C THR A 63 11.75 -12.24 -5.36
N ASP A 64 11.46 -11.87 -4.12
CA ASP A 64 12.07 -10.69 -3.52
C ASP A 64 13.48 -11.00 -2.96
N ARG A 65 14.19 -9.93 -2.54
CA ARG A 65 15.55 -10.04 -1.97
C ARG A 65 15.64 -10.87 -0.68
N TYR A 66 14.52 -11.20 -0.07
CA TYR A 66 14.43 -12.05 1.12
C TYR A 66 14.05 -13.49 0.79
N GLY A 67 13.94 -13.83 -0.49
CA GLY A 67 13.56 -15.17 -0.97
C GLY A 67 12.06 -15.45 -0.86
N ARG A 68 11.19 -14.43 -0.61
CA ARG A 68 9.75 -14.61 -0.60
C ARG A 68 9.20 -14.63 -2.02
N THR A 69 8.23 -15.47 -2.30
CA THR A 69 7.47 -15.42 -3.54
C THR A 69 6.56 -14.20 -3.52
N VAL A 70 6.68 -13.33 -4.51
CA VAL A 70 5.77 -12.18 -4.71
C VAL A 70 4.69 -12.59 -5.69
N ALA A 71 3.43 -12.62 -5.25
CA ALA A 71 2.32 -13.14 -6.06
C ALA A 71 1.00 -12.43 -5.78
N GLU A 72 0.10 -12.44 -6.79
CA GLU A 72 -1.32 -12.31 -6.52
C GLU A 72 -1.85 -13.66 -6.02
N VAL A 73 -2.63 -13.62 -4.94
CA VAL A 73 -3.21 -14.78 -4.28
C VAL A 73 -4.67 -14.90 -4.67
N LEU A 74 -5.06 -16.04 -5.21
CA LEU A 74 -6.44 -16.30 -5.61
C LEU A 74 -7.05 -17.39 -4.73
N LYS A 75 -8.27 -17.13 -4.24
CA LYS A 75 -9.16 -18.11 -3.63
C LYS A 75 -10.30 -18.37 -4.61
N GLY A 76 -10.25 -19.49 -5.32
CA GLY A 76 -11.09 -19.70 -6.49
C GLY A 76 -10.86 -18.60 -7.54
N THR A 77 -11.89 -17.84 -7.86
CA THR A 77 -11.84 -16.71 -8.80
C THR A 77 -11.53 -15.36 -8.14
N THR A 78 -11.57 -15.29 -6.82
CA THR A 78 -11.38 -14.04 -6.07
C THR A 78 -9.90 -13.72 -5.91
N ASN A 79 -9.48 -12.54 -6.37
CA ASN A 79 -8.15 -12.00 -6.13
C ASN A 79 -8.12 -11.33 -4.75
N ILE A 80 -7.43 -11.94 -3.80
CA ILE A 80 -7.36 -11.48 -2.41
C ILE A 80 -6.62 -10.14 -2.30
N ASN A 81 -5.58 -9.91 -3.11
CA ASN A 81 -4.86 -8.65 -3.13
C ASN A 81 -5.80 -7.49 -3.48
N GLN A 82 -6.65 -7.68 -4.49
CA GLN A 82 -7.66 -6.70 -4.89
C GLN A 82 -8.74 -6.52 -3.83
N ALA A 83 -9.17 -7.59 -3.17
CA ALA A 83 -10.17 -7.54 -2.10
C ALA A 83 -9.69 -6.69 -0.92
N LEU A 84 -8.42 -6.81 -0.52
CA LEU A 84 -7.83 -5.99 0.56
C LEU A 84 -7.77 -4.50 0.21
N VAL A 85 -7.47 -4.15 -1.06
CA VAL A 85 -7.53 -2.77 -1.55
C VAL A 85 -8.96 -2.24 -1.54
N ALA A 86 -9.92 -3.03 -2.03
CA ALA A 86 -11.34 -2.67 -2.05
C ALA A 86 -11.91 -2.45 -0.64
N ALA A 87 -11.44 -3.24 0.34
CA ALA A 87 -11.80 -3.07 1.75
C ALA A 87 -11.11 -1.87 2.42
N GLY A 88 -10.17 -1.21 1.74
CA GLY A 88 -9.39 -0.11 2.30
C GLY A 88 -8.43 -0.53 3.41
N VAL A 89 -7.95 -1.77 3.42
CA VAL A 89 -7.01 -2.26 4.44
C VAL A 89 -5.58 -2.39 3.93
N ALA A 90 -5.37 -2.17 2.63
CA ALA A 90 -4.06 -2.09 2.00
C ALA A 90 -4.02 -0.96 0.96
N PHE A 91 -2.84 -0.37 0.76
CA PHE A 91 -2.57 0.58 -0.31
C PHE A 91 -2.18 -0.16 -1.58
N VAL A 92 -2.49 0.41 -2.75
CA VAL A 92 -1.83 0.00 -3.99
C VAL A 92 -0.37 0.45 -3.94
N TYR A 93 0.56 -0.47 -4.20
CA TYR A 93 1.98 -0.16 -4.21
C TYR A 93 2.40 0.20 -5.64
N TRP A 94 2.11 1.43 -6.03
CA TRP A 94 2.25 1.94 -7.39
C TRP A 94 3.65 1.75 -7.98
N GLN A 95 4.70 1.78 -7.15
CA GLN A 95 6.07 1.54 -7.58
C GLN A 95 6.28 0.10 -8.10
N TYR A 96 5.45 -0.85 -7.65
CA TYR A 96 5.54 -2.28 -7.99
C TYR A 96 4.24 -2.81 -8.58
N ILE A 97 3.49 -1.95 -9.30
CA ILE A 97 2.19 -2.32 -9.90
C ILE A 97 2.37 -3.13 -11.19
N ASP A 98 3.57 -3.14 -11.76
CA ASP A 98 3.84 -3.81 -13.03
C ASP A 98 3.54 -5.32 -12.94
N GLY A 99 2.87 -5.82 -13.98
CA GLY A 99 2.38 -7.20 -14.03
C GLY A 99 1.06 -7.45 -13.29
N CYS A 100 0.47 -6.44 -12.63
CA CYS A 100 -0.89 -6.45 -12.10
C CYS A 100 -1.83 -5.59 -12.96
N ASP A 101 -3.14 -5.79 -12.82
CA ASP A 101 -4.17 -5.01 -13.50
C ASP A 101 -4.27 -3.60 -12.89
N ARG A 102 -3.47 -2.68 -13.43
CA ARG A 102 -3.36 -1.28 -12.97
C ARG A 102 -4.72 -0.58 -12.92
N GLU A 103 -5.58 -0.81 -13.89
CA GLU A 103 -6.89 -0.16 -13.99
C GLU A 103 -7.81 -0.62 -12.86
N THR A 104 -7.93 -1.93 -12.65
CA THR A 104 -8.72 -2.49 -11.56
C THR A 104 -8.21 -2.03 -10.20
N TYR A 105 -6.90 -2.07 -9.94
CA TYR A 105 -6.34 -1.61 -8.67
C TYR A 105 -6.59 -0.11 -8.44
N SER A 106 -6.47 0.73 -9.48
CA SER A 106 -6.77 2.17 -9.41
C SER A 106 -8.23 2.43 -9.03
N ARG A 107 -9.16 1.74 -9.71
CA ARG A 107 -10.59 1.87 -9.45
C ARG A 107 -10.93 1.45 -8.02
N LEU A 108 -10.44 0.30 -7.56
CA LEU A 108 -10.71 -0.23 -6.22
C LEU A 108 -10.16 0.70 -5.12
N GLU A 109 -8.94 1.22 -5.26
CA GLU A 109 -8.36 2.17 -4.31
C GLU A 109 -9.17 3.47 -4.27
N ASN A 110 -9.60 4.00 -5.43
CA ASN A 110 -10.42 5.19 -5.49
C ASN A 110 -11.80 4.98 -4.86
N GLU A 111 -12.44 3.85 -5.11
CA GLU A 111 -13.72 3.51 -4.47
C GLU A 111 -13.59 3.42 -2.94
N ALA A 112 -12.53 2.77 -2.44
CA ALA A 112 -12.26 2.69 -1.01
C ALA A 112 -12.04 4.09 -0.38
N ARG A 113 -11.31 4.97 -1.09
CA ARG A 113 -11.08 6.37 -0.67
C ARG A 113 -12.38 7.17 -0.62
N LEU A 114 -13.20 7.11 -1.67
CA LEU A 114 -14.49 7.84 -1.72
C LEU A 114 -15.43 7.40 -0.61
N LYS A 115 -15.42 6.12 -0.25
CA LYS A 115 -16.22 5.56 0.85
C LYS A 115 -15.57 5.71 2.22
N SER A 116 -14.37 6.32 2.31
CA SER A 116 -13.60 6.48 3.56
C SER A 116 -13.41 5.15 4.32
N LEU A 117 -13.09 4.06 3.62
CA LEU A 117 -12.92 2.75 4.21
C LEU A 117 -11.53 2.58 4.85
N GLY A 118 -11.47 1.94 6.01
CA GLY A 118 -10.25 1.52 6.68
C GLY A 118 -9.19 2.62 6.77
N ILE A 119 -8.04 2.44 6.10
CA ILE A 119 -6.92 3.41 6.06
C ILE A 119 -7.31 4.78 5.49
N TRP A 120 -8.43 4.89 4.79
CA TRP A 120 -8.94 6.11 4.16
C TRP A 120 -9.92 6.90 5.05
N GLN A 121 -10.24 6.42 6.27
CA GLN A 121 -10.98 7.19 7.27
C GLN A 121 -10.25 8.47 7.67
N VAL A 122 -8.92 8.47 7.57
CA VAL A 122 -8.09 9.67 7.70
C VAL A 122 -8.02 10.36 6.34
N PRO A 123 -8.29 11.68 6.23
CA PRO A 123 -8.17 12.42 4.99
C PRO A 123 -6.80 12.24 4.33
N GLY A 124 -6.78 11.77 3.07
CA GLY A 124 -5.56 11.43 2.34
C GLY A 124 -4.96 10.05 2.67
N GLY A 125 -5.58 9.30 3.59
CA GLY A 125 -5.10 8.03 4.11
C GLY A 125 -4.05 8.18 5.22
N ILE A 126 -3.78 7.10 5.91
CA ILE A 126 -2.72 7.06 6.92
C ILE A 126 -1.33 7.16 6.29
N GLN A 127 -0.27 7.33 7.10
CA GLN A 127 1.11 7.26 6.61
C GLN A 127 1.35 5.96 5.84
N ARG A 128 1.91 6.07 4.65
CA ARG A 128 2.19 4.92 3.79
C ARG A 128 3.16 3.94 4.47
N PRO A 129 2.95 2.62 4.37
CA PRO A 129 3.82 1.64 5.05
C PRO A 129 5.29 1.75 4.64
N TRP A 130 5.57 2.02 3.38
CA TRP A 130 6.94 2.22 2.88
C TRP A 130 7.61 3.47 3.45
N ASP A 131 6.88 4.55 3.74
CA ASP A 131 7.41 5.76 4.38
C ASP A 131 7.59 5.54 5.88
N TYR A 132 6.67 4.83 6.52
CA TYR A 132 6.77 4.41 7.91
C TYR A 132 8.04 3.58 8.15
N ARG A 133 8.34 2.59 7.28
CA ARG A 133 9.57 1.80 7.36
C ARG A 133 10.83 2.63 7.17
N ARG A 134 10.81 3.65 6.30
CA ARG A 134 11.95 4.59 6.11
C ARG A 134 12.19 5.43 7.35
N GLY A 135 11.16 5.98 7.96
CA GLY A 135 11.25 6.78 9.19
C GLY A 135 11.84 6.00 10.36
N ARG A 136 11.49 4.72 10.52
CA ARG A 136 12.07 3.85 11.56
C ARG A 136 13.56 3.58 11.37
N LYS A 137 14.03 3.46 10.13
CA LYS A 137 15.46 3.25 9.84
C LYS A 137 16.30 4.49 10.13
N SER A 138 15.73 5.68 9.96
CA SER A 138 16.40 6.96 10.27
C SER A 138 16.51 7.23 11.76
N GLY A 139 15.59 6.71 12.59
CA GLY A 139 15.58 6.90 14.04
C GLY A 139 16.49 5.96 14.83
N SER A 140 17.11 4.96 14.19
CA SER A 140 17.98 3.98 14.89
C SER A 140 19.46 4.36 14.97
N SER A 141 19.86 5.54 14.50
CA SER A 141 21.23 6.04 14.54
C SER A 141 21.28 7.51 14.95
N SER A 142 20.95 7.82 16.18
CA SER A 142 21.51 8.97 16.92
C SER A 142 20.87 9.09 18.30
N ASN A 143 21.56 8.56 19.31
CA ASN A 143 21.52 9.17 20.62
C ASN A 143 22.27 10.50 20.52
N ASN A 144 21.58 11.62 20.51
CA ASN A 144 22.04 12.82 21.18
C ASN A 144 20.84 13.72 21.50
N GLN A 145 20.73 14.01 22.79
CA GLN A 145 19.74 14.93 23.35
C GLN A 145 19.98 16.33 22.83
N SER A 146 18.95 17.02 22.40
CA SER A 146 18.72 18.42 22.70
C SER A 146 17.25 18.75 22.58
N ASN A 147 16.75 19.20 23.69
CA ASN A 147 15.41 19.67 23.99
C ASN A 147 15.11 20.92 23.17
N SER A 148 14.09 20.89 22.33
CA SER A 148 13.32 22.09 22.00
C SER A 148 11.96 21.69 21.42
N SER A 149 10.95 22.15 22.11
CA SER A 149 9.53 22.08 21.76
C SER A 149 9.27 22.69 20.39
N SER A 150 8.88 21.87 19.42
CA SER A 150 8.19 22.32 18.22
C SER A 150 7.30 21.22 17.68
N LYS A 151 6.08 21.60 17.29
CA LYS A 151 4.97 20.81 16.77
C LYS A 151 5.41 19.73 15.77
N PRO A 152 4.69 18.58 15.65
CA PRO A 152 5.02 17.55 14.68
C PRO A 152 4.84 18.12 13.26
N GLY A 153 5.96 18.47 12.65
CA GLY A 153 6.04 18.85 11.25
C GLY A 153 5.81 17.61 10.38
N TYR A 154 4.66 17.55 9.74
CA TYR A 154 4.36 16.63 8.66
C TYR A 154 5.33 16.92 7.51
N SER A 155 6.34 16.11 7.36
CA SER A 155 7.23 16.14 6.18
C SER A 155 6.49 15.48 5.01
N ASP A 156 5.51 16.21 4.50
CA ASP A 156 4.80 15.91 3.27
C ASP A 156 5.74 16.23 2.10
N SER A 157 6.33 15.23 1.48
CA SER A 157 7.00 15.42 0.19
C SER A 157 5.96 15.57 -0.92
N ARG A 158 5.03 16.52 -0.73
CA ARG A 158 4.11 16.97 -1.77
C ARG A 158 4.91 17.72 -2.82
N TYR A 159 4.76 17.31 -4.04
CA TYR A 159 5.24 18.11 -5.17
C TYR A 159 4.62 19.50 -5.10
N ARG A 160 5.45 20.53 -5.13
CA ARG A 160 4.97 21.90 -5.28
C ARG A 160 5.03 22.26 -6.75
N CYS A 161 4.04 22.99 -7.27
CA CYS A 161 4.00 23.40 -8.68
C CYS A 161 5.34 23.96 -9.18
N LYS A 162 5.99 24.81 -8.36
CA LYS A 162 7.33 25.36 -8.67
C LYS A 162 8.45 24.30 -8.83
N GLN A 163 8.31 23.13 -8.22
CA GLN A 163 9.30 22.05 -8.27
C GLN A 163 9.05 21.10 -9.44
N ILE A 164 7.82 21.04 -9.94
CA ILE A 164 7.42 20.20 -11.06
C ILE A 164 7.96 20.78 -12.37
N GLY A 165 8.02 22.10 -12.49
CA GLY A 165 8.63 22.83 -13.60
C GLY A 165 7.94 22.70 -14.96
N SER A 166 6.89 21.89 -15.09
CA SER A 166 6.16 21.65 -16.34
C SER A 166 4.69 21.36 -16.06
N TRP A 167 3.80 22.07 -16.74
CA TRP A 167 2.36 21.85 -16.64
C TRP A 167 1.95 20.44 -17.07
N ALA A 168 2.51 19.92 -18.18
CA ALA A 168 2.24 18.57 -18.66
C ALA A 168 2.57 17.49 -17.59
N LYS A 169 3.69 17.64 -16.89
CA LYS A 169 4.09 16.75 -15.81
C LYS A 169 3.18 16.88 -14.58
N ALA A 170 2.66 18.08 -14.32
CA ALA A 170 1.68 18.29 -13.25
C ALA A 170 0.36 17.58 -13.55
N GLN A 171 -0.11 17.59 -14.81
CA GLN A 171 -1.31 16.87 -15.25
C GLN A 171 -1.11 15.34 -15.13
N GLU A 172 0.08 14.85 -15.46
CA GLU A 172 0.40 13.43 -15.29
C GLU A 172 0.37 13.02 -13.82
N LEU A 173 0.95 13.83 -12.93
CA LEU A 173 0.90 13.62 -11.49
C LEU A 173 -0.55 13.69 -10.95
N LEU A 174 -1.38 14.58 -11.47
CA LEU A 174 -2.81 14.63 -11.11
C LEU A 174 -3.52 13.32 -11.48
N LYS A 175 -3.28 12.81 -12.70
CA LYS A 175 -3.81 11.50 -13.16
C LYS A 175 -3.28 10.34 -12.30
N GLN A 176 -2.08 10.46 -11.73
CA GLN A 176 -1.50 9.50 -10.80
C GLN A 176 -2.03 9.62 -9.36
N GLY A 177 -3.01 10.52 -9.13
CA GLY A 177 -3.69 10.66 -7.85
C GLY A 177 -3.16 11.76 -6.94
N HIS A 178 -2.28 12.65 -7.41
CA HIS A 178 -1.82 13.84 -6.67
C HIS A 178 -2.83 14.98 -6.76
N THR A 179 -4.08 14.72 -6.33
CA THR A 179 -5.22 15.66 -6.45
C THR A 179 -5.00 16.99 -5.72
N TYR A 180 -4.10 17.05 -4.75
CA TYR A 180 -3.72 18.31 -4.08
C TYR A 180 -3.00 19.31 -5.01
N LEU A 181 -2.57 18.89 -6.21
CA LEU A 181 -2.01 19.77 -7.24
C LEU A 181 -3.12 20.53 -8.01
N ASP A 182 -4.33 20.04 -7.95
CA ASP A 182 -5.56 20.67 -8.44
C ASP A 182 -6.28 21.30 -7.24
N ARG A 183 -6.01 22.58 -7.01
CA ARG A 183 -6.43 23.27 -5.79
C ARG A 183 -7.90 23.68 -5.81
N ASP A 184 -8.47 23.88 -6.97
CA ASP A 184 -9.84 24.34 -7.18
C ASP A 184 -10.77 23.22 -7.68
N GLY A 185 -10.21 22.00 -7.91
CA GLY A 185 -10.99 20.79 -8.22
C GLY A 185 -11.58 20.78 -9.62
N ASP A 186 -11.05 21.57 -10.56
CA ASP A 186 -11.56 21.66 -11.92
C ASP A 186 -10.91 20.67 -12.91
N GLY A 187 -10.02 19.81 -12.41
CA GLY A 187 -9.32 18.80 -13.21
C GLY A 187 -7.99 19.27 -13.82
N GLU A 188 -7.53 20.49 -13.49
CA GLU A 188 -6.23 21.02 -13.96
C GLU A 188 -5.24 21.25 -12.81
N ALA A 189 -4.17 20.48 -12.78
CA ALA A 189 -3.10 20.67 -11.79
C ALA A 189 -2.22 21.87 -12.12
N CYS A 190 -1.81 22.62 -11.08
CA CYS A 190 -0.76 23.62 -11.19
C CYS A 190 -0.96 24.64 -12.34
N LYS A 191 -2.12 25.26 -12.43
CA LYS A 191 -2.45 26.27 -13.46
C LYS A 191 -1.40 27.39 -13.62
N SER A 192 -0.64 27.67 -12.56
CA SER A 192 0.46 28.65 -12.59
C SER A 192 1.66 28.24 -13.46
N LEU A 193 1.66 27.01 -14.00
CA LEU A 193 2.70 26.49 -14.90
C LEU A 193 2.25 26.46 -16.37
N ARG A 194 1.04 26.93 -16.65
CA ARG A 194 0.45 26.99 -18.00
C ARG A 194 0.99 28.16 -18.83
#